data_52b2194bdfb96f37c309f5eba25bee69
#
_entry.id   52b2194bdfb96f37c309f5eba25bee69
#
_cell.length_a   1.000
_cell.length_b   1.000
_cell.length_c   1.000
_cell.angle_alpha   90.00
_cell.angle_beta   90.00
_cell.angle_gamma   90.00
#
_symmetry.space_group_name_H-M   'P 1'
#
loop_
_entity.id
_entity.type
_entity.pdbx_description
1 polymer ?
#
loop_
_entity_poly.entity_id
_entity_poly.type
_entity_poly.pdbx_seq_one_letter_code
_entity_poly.pdbx_strand_id
1 'polypeptide(L)'
;MAENPNKLFCSRPFTWFEVTGDASGCDKTCLCCTAWVDGAVGNLLDQTAAEIWNGEAAQSFRRSILDGSFSQCNASRCPYLQTVTGPVQHADSVSDARMKQVIEQGLTELPWGPQDINCAYDRSCNLSCPTCRPSRIIDVDRGDDFEVIQDKLERDVLPDANSLYITGSGDAFGSPHFNKWLRTMQLDRMSDIHIHLHTNAQLWTPKMWRQIPDDVKRCIKSAEISIDAAKATTYGFNRRGGDFDRLLDNLDFIAQLRADEKLHHLKLSMVVQLNNFREMPAFVELGKRFRADTVYFSKLINWGTFSELVYRFRSVHLPLNKSHQEFLDLLDNPVFDDAIVELGNLSELRARNQIREVG
;
A
#
# COMPACT_ATOMS: atom_id res chain seq x y z
N MET A 1 -17.44 34.91 2.19
CA MET A 1 -18.16 33.90 1.39
C MET A 1 -18.64 32.85 2.39
N ALA A 2 -19.93 32.51 2.39
CA ALA A 2 -20.45 31.55 3.36
C ALA A 2 -19.77 30.17 3.11
N GLU A 3 -19.10 29.64 4.12
CA GLU A 3 -18.49 28.34 4.06
C GLU A 3 -19.58 27.29 3.81
N ASN A 4 -19.39 26.47 2.80
CA ASN A 4 -20.27 25.34 2.53
C ASN A 4 -19.94 24.26 3.58
N PRO A 5 -20.80 23.97 4.57
CA PRO A 5 -20.51 23.04 5.66
C PRO A 5 -20.35 21.58 5.19
N ASN A 6 -20.63 21.30 3.92
CA ASN A 6 -20.46 19.97 3.31
C ASN A 6 -19.22 19.87 2.40
N LYS A 7 -18.30 20.84 2.47
CA LYS A 7 -17.10 20.82 1.62
C LYS A 7 -16.16 19.69 2.08
N LEU A 8 -15.86 18.78 1.17
CA LEU A 8 -14.86 17.75 1.40
C LEU A 8 -13.45 18.32 1.23
N PHE A 9 -12.51 17.77 1.98
CA PHE A 9 -11.09 18.02 1.89
C PHE A 9 -10.34 16.68 1.88
N CYS A 10 -9.27 16.59 1.09
CA CYS A 10 -8.37 15.44 1.08
C CYS A 10 -6.96 15.90 1.45
N SER A 11 -6.40 15.37 2.55
CA SER A 11 -5.04 15.72 3.00
C SER A 11 -3.93 15.14 2.12
N ARG A 12 -4.21 14.13 1.32
CA ARG A 12 -3.18 13.37 0.59
C ARG A 12 -2.26 14.22 -0.28
N PRO A 13 -2.74 15.16 -1.14
CA PRO A 13 -1.86 16.00 -1.94
C PRO A 13 -0.98 16.98 -1.15
N PHE A 14 -1.19 17.05 0.16
CA PHE A 14 -0.47 17.92 1.09
C PHE A 14 0.51 17.17 2.01
N THR A 15 0.48 15.81 1.96
CA THR A 15 1.35 14.98 2.81
C THR A 15 2.07 13.88 2.05
N TRP A 16 1.51 13.39 0.94
CA TRP A 16 1.93 12.18 0.22
C TRP A 16 2.83 12.49 -0.98
N PHE A 17 3.91 11.71 -1.11
CA PHE A 17 4.84 11.76 -2.23
C PHE A 17 5.14 10.34 -2.70
N GLU A 18 4.61 9.96 -3.84
CA GLU A 18 4.78 8.62 -4.40
C GLU A 18 5.70 8.67 -5.61
N VAL A 19 6.79 7.92 -5.55
CA VAL A 19 7.66 7.68 -6.70
C VAL A 19 7.32 6.31 -7.28
N THR A 20 6.86 6.28 -8.53
CA THR A 20 6.41 5.07 -9.20
C THR A 20 7.08 4.89 -10.54
N GLY A 21 7.42 3.65 -10.88
CA GLY A 21 7.93 3.24 -12.19
C GLY A 21 6.87 2.48 -12.98
N ASP A 22 6.85 2.64 -14.29
CA ASP A 22 6.05 1.84 -15.19
C ASP A 22 6.89 0.88 -16.06
N ALA A 23 6.24 0.11 -16.94
CA ALA A 23 6.91 -0.82 -17.84
C ALA A 23 7.80 -0.13 -18.89
N SER A 24 7.61 1.16 -19.13
CA SER A 24 8.41 1.97 -20.08
C SER A 24 9.64 2.61 -19.41
N GLY A 25 9.80 2.43 -18.08
CA GLY A 25 10.88 3.04 -17.32
C GLY A 25 10.66 4.52 -16.98
N CYS A 26 9.45 5.04 -17.17
CA CYS A 26 9.11 6.40 -16.75
C CYS A 26 8.87 6.42 -15.23
N ASP A 27 9.80 7.04 -14.50
CA ASP A 27 9.63 7.26 -13.06
C ASP A 27 8.85 8.55 -12.84
N LYS A 28 7.65 8.38 -12.36
CA LYS A 28 6.71 9.48 -12.13
C LYS A 28 6.58 9.75 -10.66
N THR A 29 6.46 11.02 -10.31
CA THR A 29 6.09 11.42 -8.96
C THR A 29 4.64 11.85 -8.94
N CYS A 30 3.89 11.34 -7.98
CA CYS A 30 2.48 11.63 -7.77
C CYS A 30 2.22 12.04 -6.32
N LEU A 31 1.20 12.86 -6.10
CA LEU A 31 0.76 13.28 -4.76
C LEU A 31 -0.41 12.43 -4.23
N CYS A 32 -0.65 11.31 -4.86
CA CYS A 32 -1.66 10.31 -4.49
C CYS A 32 -1.34 8.99 -5.19
N CYS A 33 -2.06 7.92 -4.86
CA CYS A 33 -1.96 6.65 -5.56
C CYS A 33 -2.25 6.82 -7.06
N THR A 34 -1.34 6.38 -7.90
CA THR A 34 -1.43 6.48 -9.38
C THR A 34 -2.65 5.78 -9.98
N ALA A 35 -3.27 4.84 -9.24
CA ALA A 35 -4.51 4.21 -9.68
C ALA A 35 -5.75 5.11 -9.56
N TRP A 36 -5.66 6.21 -8.79
CA TRP A 36 -6.79 7.07 -8.42
C TRP A 36 -6.70 8.50 -8.97
N VAL A 37 -5.57 8.84 -9.58
CA VAL A 37 -5.34 10.16 -10.16
C VAL A 37 -4.88 10.05 -11.60
N ASP A 38 -5.21 11.06 -12.39
CA ASP A 38 -4.81 11.15 -13.79
C ASP A 38 -3.62 12.10 -13.91
N GLY A 39 -2.41 11.55 -13.98
CA GLY A 39 -1.20 12.31 -14.22
C GLY A 39 -0.19 12.32 -13.08
N ALA A 40 1.03 12.68 -13.45
CA ALA A 40 2.17 12.88 -12.57
C ALA A 40 2.39 14.37 -12.32
N VAL A 41 3.03 14.71 -11.19
CA VAL A 41 3.42 16.08 -10.88
C VAL A 41 4.89 16.36 -11.20
N GLY A 42 5.67 15.34 -11.54
CA GLY A 42 7.07 15.47 -11.94
C GLY A 42 7.80 14.14 -12.08
N ASN A 43 9.12 14.22 -12.22
CA ASN A 43 10.03 13.09 -12.31
C ASN A 43 11.33 13.39 -11.55
N LEU A 44 11.67 12.59 -10.55
CA LEU A 44 12.88 12.76 -9.74
C LEU A 44 14.19 12.57 -10.51
N LEU A 45 14.18 11.91 -11.65
CA LEU A 45 15.40 11.80 -12.49
C LEU A 45 15.77 13.16 -13.08
N ASP A 46 14.78 13.98 -13.49
CA ASP A 46 14.98 15.23 -14.20
C ASP A 46 14.90 16.47 -13.30
N GLN A 47 14.21 16.37 -12.15
CA GLN A 47 13.87 17.49 -11.28
C GLN A 47 14.36 17.26 -9.84
N THR A 48 14.48 18.31 -9.06
CA THR A 48 14.64 18.24 -7.61
C THR A 48 13.30 17.93 -6.93
N ALA A 49 13.35 17.39 -5.72
CA ALA A 49 12.14 17.12 -4.95
C ALA A 49 11.34 18.41 -4.65
N ALA A 50 12.00 19.53 -4.40
CA ALA A 50 11.37 20.84 -4.14
C ALA A 50 10.64 21.38 -5.39
N GLU A 51 11.25 21.27 -6.58
CA GLU A 51 10.61 21.65 -7.85
C GLU A 51 9.36 20.82 -8.14
N ILE A 52 9.36 19.54 -7.78
CA ILE A 52 8.19 18.67 -7.93
C ILE A 52 7.13 19.01 -6.87
N TRP A 53 7.54 19.10 -5.59
CA TRP A 53 6.63 19.28 -4.46
C TRP A 53 5.83 20.57 -4.52
N ASN A 54 6.45 21.67 -4.94
CA ASN A 54 5.85 22.99 -5.06
C ASN A 54 5.72 23.49 -6.51
N GLY A 55 5.95 22.62 -7.50
CA GLY A 55 5.75 22.95 -8.91
C GLY A 55 4.29 23.20 -9.28
N GLU A 56 4.07 23.79 -10.46
CA GLU A 56 2.73 24.18 -10.93
C GLU A 56 1.75 22.99 -10.99
N ALA A 57 2.20 21.80 -11.39
CA ALA A 57 1.36 20.60 -11.43
C ALA A 57 0.89 20.18 -10.03
N ALA A 58 1.78 20.23 -9.03
CA ALA A 58 1.44 19.92 -7.64
C ALA A 58 0.49 20.99 -7.05
N GLN A 59 0.75 22.26 -7.31
CA GLN A 59 -0.12 23.35 -6.88
C GLN A 59 -1.50 23.28 -7.54
N SER A 60 -1.56 22.95 -8.84
CA SER A 60 -2.81 22.73 -9.56
C SER A 60 -3.65 21.59 -8.94
N PHE A 61 -2.98 20.49 -8.55
CA PHE A 61 -3.66 19.41 -7.86
C PHE A 61 -4.25 19.86 -6.51
N ARG A 62 -3.45 20.57 -5.69
CA ARG A 62 -3.91 21.11 -4.40
C ARG A 62 -5.04 22.12 -4.56
N ARG A 63 -5.01 22.97 -5.59
CA ARG A 63 -6.13 23.88 -5.91
C ARG A 63 -7.43 23.11 -6.14
N SER A 64 -7.39 21.99 -6.86
CA SER A 64 -8.59 21.18 -7.12
C SER A 64 -9.21 20.57 -5.85
N ILE A 65 -8.41 20.35 -4.80
CA ILE A 65 -8.92 19.94 -3.49
C ILE A 65 -9.52 21.13 -2.74
N LEU A 66 -8.81 22.27 -2.76
CA LEU A 66 -9.23 23.46 -2.03
C LEU A 66 -10.49 24.11 -2.62
N ASP A 67 -10.70 24.04 -3.93
CA ASP A 67 -11.94 24.52 -4.57
C ASP A 67 -13.09 23.53 -4.50
N GLY A 68 -12.80 22.26 -4.10
CA GLY A 68 -13.79 21.20 -3.96
C GLY A 68 -14.17 20.51 -5.27
N SER A 69 -13.49 20.82 -6.38
CA SER A 69 -13.77 20.19 -7.69
C SER A 69 -13.25 18.76 -7.77
N PHE A 70 -12.17 18.44 -7.08
CA PHE A 70 -11.46 17.16 -7.19
C PHE A 70 -11.15 16.77 -8.65
N SER A 71 -10.93 17.78 -9.51
CA SER A 71 -10.87 17.61 -10.96
C SER A 71 -9.72 16.70 -11.43
N GLN A 72 -8.71 16.49 -10.59
CA GLN A 72 -7.60 15.56 -10.87
C GLN A 72 -7.78 14.19 -10.21
N CYS A 73 -8.89 13.97 -9.50
CA CYS A 73 -9.19 12.72 -8.83
C CYS A 73 -10.19 11.87 -9.63
N ASN A 74 -9.95 10.58 -9.69
CA ASN A 74 -10.91 9.65 -10.26
C ASN A 74 -11.86 9.14 -9.16
N ALA A 75 -13.00 9.79 -9.00
CA ALA A 75 -13.99 9.46 -7.97
C ALA A 75 -14.52 8.02 -8.07
N SER A 76 -14.58 7.44 -9.28
CA SER A 76 -15.02 6.06 -9.46
C SER A 76 -13.99 5.01 -9.05
N ARG A 77 -12.72 5.39 -8.89
CA ARG A 77 -11.62 4.51 -8.49
C ARG A 77 -11.14 4.77 -7.07
N CYS A 78 -11.27 6.00 -6.57
CA CYS A 78 -10.79 6.36 -5.24
C CYS A 78 -11.74 5.86 -4.14
N PRO A 79 -11.35 4.87 -3.32
CA PRO A 79 -12.20 4.34 -2.27
C PRO A 79 -12.51 5.39 -1.19
N TYR A 80 -11.58 6.29 -0.92
CA TYR A 80 -11.73 7.31 0.10
C TYR A 80 -12.75 8.39 -0.27
N LEU A 81 -12.82 8.77 -1.55
CA LEU A 81 -13.87 9.68 -2.04
C LEU A 81 -15.26 9.03 -2.03
N GLN A 82 -15.33 7.71 -2.28
CA GLN A 82 -16.58 6.97 -2.28
C GLN A 82 -17.17 6.80 -0.88
N THR A 83 -16.33 6.68 0.13
CA THR A 83 -16.75 6.36 1.52
C THR A 83 -16.56 7.52 2.49
N VAL A 84 -15.93 8.62 2.07
CA VAL A 84 -15.55 9.77 2.93
C VAL A 84 -14.79 9.27 4.17
N THR A 85 -13.66 8.60 3.92
CA THR A 85 -12.82 8.00 4.97
C THR A 85 -11.33 8.30 4.75
N GLY A 86 -10.49 7.96 5.71
CA GLY A 86 -9.04 8.11 5.64
C GLY A 86 -8.63 9.56 5.42
N PRO A 87 -7.91 9.89 4.33
CA PRO A 87 -7.46 11.25 4.06
C PRO A 87 -8.59 12.19 3.61
N VAL A 88 -9.78 11.65 3.26
CA VAL A 88 -10.95 12.44 2.85
C VAL A 88 -11.89 12.61 4.02
N GLN A 89 -12.19 13.85 4.39
CA GLN A 89 -13.09 14.20 5.48
C GLN A 89 -13.78 15.54 5.18
N HIS A 90 -14.79 15.90 5.97
CA HIS A 90 -15.36 17.25 5.90
C HIS A 90 -14.34 18.28 6.36
N ALA A 91 -14.26 19.41 5.67
CA ALA A 91 -13.24 20.44 5.92
C ALA A 91 -13.29 21.02 7.36
N ASP A 92 -14.49 21.10 7.94
CA ASP A 92 -14.74 21.54 9.32
C ASP A 92 -14.32 20.50 10.38
N SER A 93 -14.24 19.21 10.02
CA SER A 93 -13.81 18.14 10.90
C SER A 93 -12.29 17.88 10.89
N VAL A 94 -11.53 18.59 10.06
CA VAL A 94 -10.07 18.50 10.01
C VAL A 94 -9.47 18.91 11.35
N SER A 95 -8.72 18.03 12.02
CA SER A 95 -8.08 18.31 13.32
C SER A 95 -6.62 18.70 13.22
N ASP A 96 -5.91 18.25 12.19
CA ASP A 96 -4.50 18.51 11.97
C ASP A 96 -4.24 20.02 11.76
N ALA A 97 -3.27 20.58 12.49
CA ALA A 97 -3.01 22.03 12.49
C ALA A 97 -2.46 22.55 11.16
N ARG A 98 -1.61 21.76 10.47
CA ARG A 98 -1.08 22.13 9.15
C ARG A 98 -2.19 22.10 8.10
N MET A 99 -3.07 21.09 8.15
CA MET A 99 -4.20 21.00 7.22
C MET A 99 -5.25 22.09 7.46
N LYS A 100 -5.48 22.49 8.72
CA LYS A 100 -6.29 23.68 9.03
C LYS A 100 -5.69 24.95 8.38
N GLN A 101 -4.40 25.16 8.56
CA GLN A 101 -3.70 26.29 7.94
C GLN A 101 -3.82 26.28 6.42
N VAL A 102 -3.68 25.10 5.78
CA VAL A 102 -3.88 24.92 4.33
C VAL A 102 -5.28 25.37 3.91
N ILE A 103 -6.31 24.94 4.62
CA ILE A 103 -7.71 25.27 4.32
C ILE A 103 -7.98 26.78 4.52
N GLU A 104 -7.57 27.32 5.66
CA GLU A 104 -7.83 28.71 6.04
C GLU A 104 -7.10 29.72 5.14
N GLN A 105 -5.86 29.43 4.75
CA GLN A 105 -5.03 30.31 3.96
C GLN A 105 -5.04 29.99 2.45
N GLY A 106 -5.67 28.88 2.05
CA GLY A 106 -5.70 28.44 0.65
C GLY A 106 -4.32 28.07 0.12
N LEU A 107 -3.45 27.46 0.96
CA LEU A 107 -2.06 27.17 0.59
C LEU A 107 -1.96 26.09 -0.47
N THR A 108 -1.34 26.41 -1.58
CA THR A 108 -0.98 25.45 -2.65
C THR A 108 0.52 25.23 -2.74
N GLU A 109 1.29 26.23 -2.42
CA GLU A 109 2.73 26.14 -2.16
C GLU A 109 2.95 25.94 -0.66
N LEU A 110 3.68 24.88 -0.29
CA LEU A 110 3.81 24.45 1.10
C LEU A 110 5.20 24.81 1.64
N PRO A 111 5.30 25.40 2.85
CA PRO A 111 6.58 25.72 3.48
C PRO A 111 7.25 24.50 4.16
N TRP A 112 6.70 23.32 3.99
CA TRP A 112 7.23 22.04 4.48
C TRP A 112 7.29 20.98 3.38
N GLY A 113 8.13 19.95 3.58
CA GLY A 113 8.24 18.80 2.71
C GLY A 113 7.11 17.77 2.89
N PRO A 114 7.06 16.77 2.02
CA PRO A 114 6.11 15.64 2.15
C PRO A 114 6.37 14.83 3.43
N GLN A 115 5.29 14.30 4.02
CA GLN A 115 5.36 13.57 5.29
C GLN A 115 5.34 12.06 5.09
N ASP A 116 4.70 11.58 4.02
CA ASP A 116 4.51 10.17 3.71
C ASP A 116 5.07 9.86 2.33
N ILE A 117 6.12 9.06 2.29
CA ILE A 117 6.86 8.74 1.05
C ILE A 117 6.56 7.32 0.64
N ASN A 118 6.06 7.09 -0.58
CA ASN A 118 5.84 5.76 -1.12
C ASN A 118 6.81 5.46 -2.27
N CYS A 119 7.64 4.45 -2.07
CA CYS A 119 8.63 4.00 -3.05
C CYS A 119 8.08 2.82 -3.85
N ALA A 120 7.50 3.09 -5.02
CA ALA A 120 6.93 2.09 -5.94
C ALA A 120 7.64 2.08 -7.31
N TYR A 121 8.85 2.61 -7.40
CA TYR A 121 9.58 2.77 -8.66
C TYR A 121 10.26 1.49 -9.16
N ASP A 122 10.72 0.61 -8.27
CA ASP A 122 11.32 -0.67 -8.65
C ASP A 122 10.27 -1.78 -8.61
N ARG A 123 10.02 -2.38 -9.78
CA ARG A 123 9.07 -3.48 -9.96
C ARG A 123 9.65 -4.85 -9.71
N SER A 124 10.94 -4.94 -9.35
CA SER A 124 11.63 -6.20 -9.12
C SER A 124 11.00 -7.00 -7.99
N CYS A 125 10.75 -8.28 -8.27
CA CYS A 125 10.18 -9.22 -7.32
C CYS A 125 10.67 -10.65 -7.63
N ASN A 126 10.95 -11.42 -6.61
CA ASN A 126 11.32 -12.83 -6.74
C ASN A 126 10.15 -13.75 -7.14
N LEU A 127 8.90 -13.27 -7.09
CA LEU A 127 7.69 -13.99 -7.48
C LEU A 127 7.06 -13.47 -8.77
N SER A 128 6.14 -14.26 -9.34
CA SER A 128 5.33 -13.90 -10.51
C SER A 128 3.85 -14.19 -10.29
N CYS A 129 3.28 -13.60 -9.24
CA CYS A 129 1.87 -13.76 -8.84
C CYS A 129 0.92 -13.42 -10.00
N PRO A 130 -0.02 -14.30 -10.39
CA PRO A 130 -0.91 -14.06 -11.53
C PRO A 130 -1.78 -12.80 -11.42
N THR A 131 -2.05 -12.35 -10.20
CA THR A 131 -2.80 -11.11 -9.92
C THR A 131 -2.01 -9.85 -10.14
N CYS A 132 -0.67 -9.95 -10.21
CA CYS A 132 0.25 -8.81 -10.26
C CYS A 132 1.00 -8.71 -11.59
N ARG A 133 1.51 -9.85 -12.12
CA ARG A 133 2.38 -9.86 -13.30
C ARG A 133 2.40 -11.20 -14.02
N PRO A 134 2.61 -11.21 -15.36
CA PRO A 134 2.65 -12.45 -16.15
C PRO A 134 3.94 -13.26 -15.91
N SER A 135 5.07 -12.59 -15.64
CA SER A 135 6.39 -13.18 -15.43
C SER A 135 7.15 -12.49 -14.31
N ARG A 136 8.23 -13.12 -13.84
CA ARG A 136 9.14 -12.50 -12.87
C ARG A 136 9.84 -11.30 -13.51
N ILE A 137 9.91 -10.20 -12.78
CA ILE A 137 10.58 -8.97 -13.19
C ILE A 137 11.76 -8.73 -12.23
N ILE A 138 12.93 -8.46 -12.81
CA ILE A 138 14.12 -7.98 -12.10
C ILE A 138 14.72 -6.87 -12.97
N ASP A 139 14.62 -5.65 -12.52
CA ASP A 139 15.04 -4.44 -13.26
C ASP A 139 16.53 -4.16 -12.98
N VAL A 140 17.44 -4.97 -13.56
CA VAL A 140 18.89 -4.84 -13.33
C VAL A 140 19.49 -3.64 -14.06
N ASP A 141 18.96 -3.30 -15.23
CA ASP A 141 19.52 -2.28 -16.11
C ASP A 141 19.22 -0.83 -15.66
N ARG A 142 18.38 -0.67 -14.64
CA ARG A 142 17.97 0.63 -14.10
C ARG A 142 18.59 0.97 -12.73
N GLY A 143 19.67 0.28 -12.39
CA GLY A 143 20.33 0.46 -11.08
C GLY A 143 20.78 1.90 -10.83
N ASP A 144 21.35 2.55 -11.83
CA ASP A 144 21.85 3.93 -11.74
C ASP A 144 20.68 4.93 -11.52
N ASP A 145 19.56 4.74 -12.24
CA ASP A 145 18.36 5.57 -12.06
C ASP A 145 17.83 5.44 -10.62
N PHE A 146 17.75 4.22 -10.10
CA PHE A 146 17.24 3.97 -8.75
C PHE A 146 18.17 4.52 -7.67
N GLU A 147 19.50 4.48 -7.88
CA GLU A 147 20.45 5.12 -6.97
C GLU A 147 20.27 6.64 -6.96
N VAL A 148 20.08 7.28 -8.12
CA VAL A 148 19.78 8.73 -8.21
C VAL A 148 18.49 9.08 -7.45
N ILE A 149 17.44 8.26 -7.60
CA ILE A 149 16.18 8.46 -6.86
C ILE A 149 16.40 8.33 -5.35
N GLN A 150 17.11 7.29 -4.91
CA GLN A 150 17.39 7.03 -3.48
C GLN A 150 18.22 8.16 -2.87
N ASP A 151 19.26 8.62 -3.56
CA ASP A 151 20.11 9.73 -3.10
C ASP A 151 19.31 11.04 -2.95
N LYS A 152 18.42 11.34 -3.91
CA LYS A 152 17.55 12.54 -3.82
C LYS A 152 16.52 12.38 -2.69
N LEU A 153 15.95 11.19 -2.50
CA LEU A 153 15.03 10.93 -1.40
C LEU A 153 15.75 11.10 -0.05
N GLU A 154 16.90 10.47 0.15
CA GLU A 154 17.66 10.55 1.41
C GLU A 154 18.08 11.99 1.74
N ARG A 155 18.57 12.74 0.75
CA ARG A 155 19.08 14.09 0.95
C ARG A 155 17.97 15.13 1.11
N ASP A 156 16.93 15.06 0.25
CA ASP A 156 16.03 16.20 0.03
C ASP A 156 14.60 15.94 0.58
N VAL A 157 14.23 14.70 0.88
CA VAL A 157 12.84 14.34 1.20
C VAL A 157 12.71 13.70 2.58
N LEU A 158 13.50 12.65 2.86
CA LEU A 158 13.37 11.89 4.10
C LEU A 158 13.67 12.70 5.37
N PRO A 159 14.51 13.76 5.38
CA PRO A 159 14.74 14.54 6.60
C PRO A 159 13.50 15.17 7.22
N ASP A 160 12.46 15.45 6.41
CA ASP A 160 11.18 16.03 6.84
C ASP A 160 10.05 15.00 6.91
N ALA A 161 10.30 13.76 6.48
CA ALA A 161 9.27 12.74 6.38
C ALA A 161 9.02 12.03 7.72
N ASN A 162 7.76 11.65 7.94
CA ASN A 162 7.34 10.81 9.07
C ASN A 162 7.35 9.32 8.69
N SER A 163 7.02 9.01 7.44
CA SER A 163 6.82 7.62 6.99
C SER A 163 7.49 7.36 5.64
N LEU A 164 8.13 6.20 5.53
CA LEU A 164 8.68 5.67 4.28
C LEU A 164 8.08 4.29 4.01
N TYR A 165 7.35 4.15 2.92
CA TYR A 165 6.77 2.87 2.48
C TYR A 165 7.66 2.24 1.40
N ILE A 166 8.15 1.05 1.64
CA ILE A 166 8.89 0.19 0.72
C ILE A 166 8.13 -1.13 0.65
N THR A 167 7.43 -1.47 -0.35
CA THR A 167 7.23 -0.98 -1.71
C THR A 167 5.78 -1.12 -2.14
N GLY A 168 5.36 -0.37 -3.16
CA GLY A 168 4.02 -0.47 -3.75
C GLY A 168 3.91 -1.38 -4.97
N SER A 169 5.02 -1.76 -5.64
CA SER A 169 4.97 -2.47 -6.93
C SER A 169 5.91 -3.67 -7.06
N GLY A 170 6.98 -3.75 -6.28
CA GLY A 170 7.95 -4.83 -6.26
C GLY A 170 7.89 -5.66 -4.97
N ASP A 171 9.07 -5.98 -4.43
CA ASP A 171 9.22 -6.64 -3.13
C ASP A 171 10.44 -6.07 -2.41
N ALA A 172 10.29 -5.66 -1.16
CA ALA A 172 11.35 -5.00 -0.39
C ALA A 172 12.65 -5.81 -0.28
N PHE A 173 12.56 -7.14 -0.23
CA PHE A 173 13.71 -8.04 -0.16
C PHE A 173 14.00 -8.76 -1.48
N GLY A 174 13.01 -8.87 -2.36
CA GLY A 174 13.11 -9.48 -3.69
C GLY A 174 13.69 -8.54 -4.74
N SER A 175 13.62 -7.23 -4.52
CA SER A 175 14.30 -6.23 -5.32
C SER A 175 15.78 -6.17 -4.92
N PRO A 176 16.74 -6.28 -5.85
CA PRO A 176 18.14 -6.05 -5.56
C PRO A 176 18.41 -4.62 -5.05
N HIS A 177 17.68 -3.64 -5.59
CA HIS A 177 17.88 -2.22 -5.31
C HIS A 177 17.31 -1.82 -3.94
N PHE A 178 16.06 -2.17 -3.62
CA PHE A 178 15.50 -1.95 -2.28
C PHE A 178 16.27 -2.72 -1.20
N ASN A 179 16.67 -3.95 -1.51
CA ASN A 179 17.48 -4.75 -0.61
C ASN A 179 18.88 -4.12 -0.36
N LYS A 180 19.51 -3.58 -1.40
CA LYS A 180 20.76 -2.80 -1.26
C LYS A 180 20.51 -1.57 -0.42
N TRP A 181 19.45 -0.80 -0.73
CA TRP A 181 19.12 0.44 -0.05
C TRP A 181 18.86 0.23 1.45
N LEU A 182 18.08 -0.76 1.84
CA LEU A 182 17.87 -1.11 3.26
C LEU A 182 19.15 -1.42 4.03
N ARG A 183 20.22 -1.84 3.34
CA ARG A 183 21.53 -2.15 3.96
C ARG A 183 22.51 -0.99 3.94
N THR A 184 22.28 0.03 3.14
CA THR A 184 23.21 1.15 2.93
C THR A 184 22.63 2.50 3.32
N MET A 185 21.30 2.58 3.52
CA MET A 185 20.60 3.80 3.93
C MET A 185 21.20 4.43 5.17
N GLN A 186 21.36 5.74 5.16
CA GLN A 186 21.94 6.52 6.27
C GLN A 186 20.83 7.24 7.04
N LEU A 187 20.48 6.73 8.21
CA LEU A 187 19.36 7.25 9.02
C LEU A 187 19.75 7.92 10.34
N ASP A 188 21.05 8.13 10.59
CA ASP A 188 21.56 8.74 11.82
C ASP A 188 20.93 10.12 12.14
N ARG A 189 20.45 10.84 11.13
CA ARG A 189 19.76 12.15 11.24
C ARG A 189 18.23 12.07 11.15
N MET A 190 17.68 10.88 10.95
CA MET A 190 16.27 10.63 10.68
C MET A 190 15.66 9.66 11.69
N SER A 191 16.02 9.81 12.96
CA SER A 191 15.72 8.84 14.04
C SER A 191 14.24 8.53 14.25
N ASP A 192 13.34 9.43 13.81
CA ASP A 192 11.90 9.32 14.05
C ASP A 192 11.12 8.82 12.82
N ILE A 193 11.79 8.56 11.68
CA ILE A 193 11.10 8.05 10.50
C ILE A 193 10.58 6.62 10.72
N HIS A 194 9.33 6.37 10.29
CA HIS A 194 8.74 5.04 10.33
C HIS A 194 8.83 4.36 8.96
N ILE A 195 9.62 3.29 8.85
CA ILE A 195 9.71 2.47 7.63
C ILE A 195 8.64 1.39 7.69
N HIS A 196 7.82 1.34 6.64
CA HIS A 196 6.77 0.36 6.41
C HIS A 196 7.18 -0.56 5.26
N LEU A 197 7.32 -1.86 5.53
CA LEU A 197 7.71 -2.84 4.51
C LEU A 197 6.50 -3.54 3.93
N HIS A 198 6.41 -3.62 2.60
CA HIS A 198 5.46 -4.48 1.91
C HIS A 198 6.22 -5.58 1.16
N THR A 199 5.99 -6.83 1.52
CA THR A 199 6.78 -7.97 1.01
C THR A 199 5.98 -9.26 0.97
N ASN A 200 6.45 -10.22 0.16
CA ASN A 200 5.97 -11.60 0.18
C ASN A 200 6.69 -12.46 1.24
N ALA A 201 7.62 -11.91 1.98
CA ALA A 201 8.42 -12.52 3.04
C ALA A 201 9.28 -13.74 2.64
N GLN A 202 9.32 -14.16 1.37
CA GLN A 202 10.13 -15.31 0.94
C GLN A 202 11.64 -15.12 1.18
N LEU A 203 12.10 -13.89 1.15
CA LEU A 203 13.51 -13.53 1.32
C LEU A 203 13.79 -12.77 2.61
N TRP A 204 12.79 -12.51 3.44
CA TRP A 204 12.97 -11.92 4.76
C TRP A 204 13.41 -12.97 5.78
N THR A 205 14.65 -13.35 5.70
CA THR A 205 15.28 -14.38 6.58
C THR A 205 16.04 -13.74 7.73
N PRO A 206 16.35 -14.48 8.82
CA PRO A 206 17.28 -14.02 9.87
C PRO A 206 18.65 -13.58 9.33
N LYS A 207 19.13 -14.22 8.26
CA LYS A 207 20.40 -13.83 7.61
C LYS A 207 20.27 -12.46 6.95
N MET A 208 19.18 -12.21 6.23
CA MET A 208 18.90 -10.93 5.56
C MET A 208 18.75 -9.82 6.60
N TRP A 209 17.96 -10.06 7.65
CA TRP A 209 17.76 -9.11 8.74
C TRP A 209 19.05 -8.67 9.42
N ARG A 210 20.00 -9.60 9.64
CA ARG A 210 21.31 -9.26 10.23
C ARG A 210 22.16 -8.32 9.38
N GLN A 211 21.91 -8.22 8.06
CA GLN A 211 22.66 -7.35 7.15
C GLN A 211 22.16 -5.90 7.15
N ILE A 212 20.95 -5.66 7.68
CA ILE A 212 20.41 -4.30 7.80
C ILE A 212 21.07 -3.63 9.01
N PRO A 213 21.53 -2.37 8.90
CA PRO A 213 22.08 -1.61 10.03
C PRO A 213 21.07 -1.44 11.17
N ASP A 214 21.57 -1.33 12.40
CA ASP A 214 20.69 -1.29 13.58
C ASP A 214 19.88 0.01 13.69
N ASP A 215 20.37 1.12 13.15
CA ASP A 215 19.63 2.39 13.01
C ASP A 215 18.48 2.23 12.04
N VAL A 216 18.66 1.60 10.89
CA VAL A 216 17.59 1.29 9.94
C VAL A 216 16.56 0.33 10.55
N LYS A 217 17.02 -0.76 11.23
CA LYS A 217 16.11 -1.70 11.91
C LYS A 217 15.21 -1.01 12.93
N ARG A 218 15.74 -0.04 13.69
CA ARG A 218 14.94 0.72 14.66
C ARG A 218 13.83 1.53 14.00
N CYS A 219 14.02 1.93 12.76
CA CYS A 219 13.04 2.67 11.98
C CYS A 219 11.99 1.77 11.29
N ILE A 220 12.26 0.46 11.11
CA ILE A 220 11.28 -0.48 10.56
C ILE A 220 10.21 -0.75 11.61
N LYS A 221 9.05 -0.09 11.47
CA LYS A 221 7.96 -0.13 12.46
C LYS A 221 6.82 -1.05 12.08
N SER A 222 6.56 -1.24 10.80
CA SER A 222 5.49 -2.14 10.36
C SER A 222 5.85 -2.92 9.12
N ALA A 223 5.14 -4.04 8.95
CA ALA A 223 5.22 -4.84 7.74
C ALA A 223 3.84 -5.35 7.32
N GLU A 224 3.56 -5.31 6.02
CA GLU A 224 2.47 -6.03 5.38
C GLU A 224 3.04 -7.21 4.60
N ILE A 225 2.61 -8.43 4.98
CA ILE A 225 3.01 -9.66 4.33
C ILE A 225 1.87 -10.16 3.45
N SER A 226 2.12 -10.16 2.14
CA SER A 226 1.15 -10.63 1.16
C SER A 226 1.23 -12.15 0.98
N ILE A 227 0.16 -12.89 1.34
CA ILE A 227 0.16 -14.37 1.38
C ILE A 227 -0.85 -14.99 0.40
N ASP A 228 -2.10 -14.51 0.37
CA ASP A 228 -3.18 -14.96 -0.52
C ASP A 228 -3.60 -16.43 -0.38
N ALA A 229 -3.25 -17.09 0.70
CA ALA A 229 -3.58 -18.50 0.95
C ALA A 229 -3.41 -18.91 2.41
N ALA A 230 -4.12 -19.93 2.84
CA ALA A 230 -3.86 -20.64 4.10
C ALA A 230 -3.36 -22.08 3.88
N LYS A 231 -3.19 -22.51 2.62
CA LYS A 231 -2.72 -23.85 2.24
C LYS A 231 -1.62 -23.78 1.19
N ALA A 232 -0.66 -24.71 1.25
CA ALA A 232 0.47 -24.77 0.34
C ALA A 232 0.06 -24.84 -1.15
N THR A 233 -0.96 -25.62 -1.48
CA THR A 233 -1.44 -25.78 -2.87
C THR A 233 -1.99 -24.47 -3.43
N THR A 234 -2.78 -23.75 -2.65
CA THR A 234 -3.35 -22.44 -3.03
C THR A 234 -2.27 -21.38 -3.07
N TYR A 235 -1.33 -21.41 -2.11
CA TYR A 235 -0.18 -20.51 -2.08
C TYR A 235 0.66 -20.65 -3.35
N GLY A 236 1.07 -21.86 -3.72
CA GLY A 236 1.89 -22.10 -4.92
C GLY A 236 1.23 -21.61 -6.21
N PHE A 237 -0.11 -21.59 -6.28
CA PHE A 237 -0.87 -21.05 -7.41
C PHE A 237 -0.93 -19.50 -7.36
N ASN A 238 -1.30 -18.91 -6.21
CA ASN A 238 -1.51 -17.48 -6.08
C ASN A 238 -0.19 -16.70 -5.96
N ARG A 239 0.82 -17.31 -5.35
CA ARG A 239 2.17 -16.77 -5.15
C ARG A 239 3.20 -17.57 -5.94
N ARG A 240 2.98 -17.63 -7.26
CA ARG A 240 3.77 -18.45 -8.19
C ARG A 240 5.28 -18.18 -8.07
N GLY A 241 6.04 -19.24 -7.79
CA GLY A 241 7.48 -19.19 -7.51
C GLY A 241 7.82 -19.08 -6.02
N GLY A 242 6.82 -18.97 -5.15
CA GLY A 242 7.00 -19.02 -3.69
C GLY A 242 6.94 -20.43 -3.13
N ASP A 243 7.53 -20.62 -1.98
CA ASP A 243 7.58 -21.83 -1.18
C ASP A 243 6.83 -21.57 0.13
N PHE A 244 5.77 -22.37 0.40
CA PHE A 244 4.90 -22.14 1.55
C PHE A 244 5.59 -22.48 2.88
N ASP A 245 6.37 -23.54 2.92
CA ASP A 245 7.08 -23.93 4.15
C ASP A 245 8.14 -22.88 4.51
N ARG A 246 8.88 -22.41 3.52
CA ARG A 246 9.82 -21.27 3.71
C ARG A 246 9.11 -20.02 4.20
N LEU A 247 7.91 -19.72 3.68
CA LEU A 247 7.11 -18.59 4.17
C LEU A 247 6.80 -18.76 5.65
N LEU A 248 6.34 -19.96 6.07
CA LEU A 248 5.99 -20.24 7.47
C LEU A 248 7.21 -20.09 8.38
N ASP A 249 8.38 -20.60 7.97
CA ASP A 249 9.64 -20.45 8.73
C ASP A 249 10.03 -18.96 8.89
N ASN A 250 9.87 -18.17 7.82
CA ASN A 250 10.15 -16.74 7.88
C ASN A 250 9.10 -15.99 8.72
N LEU A 251 7.82 -16.41 8.69
CA LEU A 251 6.78 -15.83 9.54
C LEU A 251 7.02 -16.12 11.02
N ASP A 252 7.54 -17.30 11.39
CA ASP A 252 7.95 -17.60 12.77
C ASP A 252 9.04 -16.62 13.23
N PHE A 253 10.02 -16.32 12.37
CA PHE A 253 11.05 -15.32 12.67
C PHE A 253 10.46 -13.90 12.77
N ILE A 254 9.58 -13.50 11.85
CA ILE A 254 8.96 -12.15 11.85
C ILE A 254 8.05 -11.99 13.07
N ALA A 255 7.29 -13.04 13.45
CA ALA A 255 6.50 -13.05 14.66
C ALA A 255 7.37 -12.88 15.94
N GLN A 256 8.60 -13.41 15.93
CA GLN A 256 9.53 -13.17 17.02
C GLN A 256 10.02 -11.71 17.03
N LEU A 257 10.28 -11.07 15.87
CA LEU A 257 10.57 -9.64 15.82
C LEU A 257 9.41 -8.80 16.40
N ARG A 258 8.17 -9.22 16.14
CA ARG A 258 6.97 -8.58 16.72
C ARG A 258 6.88 -8.78 18.23
N ALA A 259 7.15 -9.98 18.71
CA ALA A 259 7.17 -10.31 20.15
C ALA A 259 8.26 -9.57 20.91
N ASP A 260 9.42 -9.34 20.27
CA ASP A 260 10.57 -8.60 20.82
C ASP A 260 10.39 -7.07 20.70
N GLU A 261 9.22 -6.58 20.26
CA GLU A 261 8.93 -5.16 20.02
C GLU A 261 9.87 -4.48 19.01
N LYS A 262 10.58 -5.27 18.19
CA LYS A 262 11.41 -4.79 17.07
C LYS A 262 10.59 -4.42 15.84
N LEU A 263 9.37 -4.96 15.75
CA LEU A 263 8.34 -4.62 14.78
C LEU A 263 7.08 -4.24 15.57
N HIS A 264 6.49 -3.07 15.33
CA HIS A 264 5.37 -2.59 16.13
C HIS A 264 4.02 -3.00 15.56
N HIS A 265 3.94 -3.30 14.26
CA HIS A 265 2.72 -3.75 13.61
C HIS A 265 3.03 -4.76 12.51
N LEU A 266 2.37 -5.91 12.58
CA LEU A 266 2.43 -6.98 11.58
C LEU A 266 1.04 -7.18 10.97
N LYS A 267 0.94 -7.01 9.65
CA LYS A 267 -0.28 -7.22 8.88
C LYS A 267 -0.08 -8.36 7.91
N LEU A 268 -0.98 -9.35 7.93
CA LEU A 268 -1.06 -10.39 6.90
C LEU A 268 -2.19 -10.08 5.94
N SER A 269 -1.95 -10.11 4.64
CA SER A 269 -2.96 -9.72 3.64
C SER A 269 -3.29 -10.84 2.66
N MET A 270 -4.58 -10.90 2.27
CA MET A 270 -5.14 -11.83 1.29
C MET A 270 -6.00 -11.07 0.28
N VAL A 271 -5.63 -11.15 -1.00
CA VAL A 271 -6.51 -10.79 -2.12
C VAL A 271 -7.46 -11.96 -2.37
N VAL A 272 -8.74 -11.72 -2.09
CA VAL A 272 -9.78 -12.75 -2.11
C VAL A 272 -10.25 -13.03 -3.55
N GLN A 273 -10.22 -14.32 -3.93
CA GLN A 273 -10.54 -14.81 -5.25
C GLN A 273 -11.33 -16.12 -5.14
N LEU A 274 -11.85 -16.61 -6.27
CA LEU A 274 -12.61 -17.86 -6.33
C LEU A 274 -11.87 -19.08 -5.76
N ASN A 275 -10.54 -19.13 -5.90
CA ASN A 275 -9.75 -20.29 -5.47
C ASN A 275 -9.28 -20.25 -4.02
N ASN A 276 -9.43 -19.11 -3.32
CA ASN A 276 -8.97 -18.99 -1.95
C ASN A 276 -10.01 -18.47 -0.93
N PHE A 277 -11.18 -17.99 -1.36
CA PHE A 277 -12.14 -17.39 -0.41
C PHE A 277 -12.55 -18.35 0.71
N ARG A 278 -12.66 -19.65 0.42
CA ARG A 278 -13.00 -20.65 1.44
C ARG A 278 -11.90 -20.86 2.49
N GLU A 279 -10.70 -20.34 2.21
CA GLU A 279 -9.57 -20.37 3.15
C GLU A 279 -9.53 -19.16 4.08
N MET A 280 -10.41 -18.17 3.90
CA MET A 280 -10.42 -16.95 4.72
C MET A 280 -10.49 -17.24 6.23
N PRO A 281 -11.36 -18.15 6.75
CA PRO A 281 -11.35 -18.48 8.18
C PRO A 281 -10.02 -19.09 8.65
N ALA A 282 -9.43 -19.99 7.88
CA ALA A 282 -8.13 -20.57 8.19
C ALA A 282 -7.00 -19.54 8.11
N PHE A 283 -7.15 -18.51 7.27
CA PHE A 283 -6.18 -17.41 7.18
C PHE A 283 -6.24 -16.50 8.41
N VAL A 284 -7.40 -16.31 9.02
CA VAL A 284 -7.50 -15.62 10.33
C VAL A 284 -6.74 -16.42 11.40
N GLU A 285 -6.90 -17.75 11.44
CA GLU A 285 -6.14 -18.59 12.38
C GLU A 285 -4.63 -18.57 12.12
N LEU A 286 -4.22 -18.45 10.83
CA LEU A 286 -2.82 -18.22 10.47
C LEU A 286 -2.31 -16.90 11.06
N GLY A 287 -3.09 -15.84 10.97
CA GLY A 287 -2.77 -14.54 11.58
C GLY A 287 -2.57 -14.62 13.09
N LYS A 288 -3.47 -15.29 13.79
CA LYS A 288 -3.35 -15.54 15.24
C LYS A 288 -2.09 -16.32 15.60
N ARG A 289 -1.81 -17.40 14.83
CA ARG A 289 -0.59 -18.20 15.02
C ARG A 289 0.68 -17.37 14.98
N PHE A 290 0.77 -16.44 14.03
CA PHE A 290 1.94 -15.60 13.83
C PHE A 290 1.85 -14.23 14.52
N ARG A 291 0.89 -14.05 15.46
CA ARG A 291 0.73 -12.82 16.26
C ARG A 291 0.57 -11.57 15.39
N ALA A 292 -0.13 -11.70 14.26
CA ALA A 292 -0.46 -10.56 13.45
C ALA A 292 -1.41 -9.61 14.20
N ASP A 293 -1.13 -8.32 14.10
CA ASP A 293 -1.99 -7.26 14.62
C ASP A 293 -3.20 -7.06 13.71
N THR A 294 -3.03 -7.34 12.41
CA THR A 294 -4.09 -7.22 11.40
C THR A 294 -4.06 -8.38 10.41
N VAL A 295 -5.22 -8.97 10.16
CA VAL A 295 -5.50 -9.88 9.05
C VAL A 295 -6.42 -9.16 8.08
N TYR A 296 -5.86 -8.76 6.94
CA TYR A 296 -6.53 -7.89 5.98
C TYR A 296 -7.01 -8.67 4.76
N PHE A 297 -8.26 -8.43 4.37
CA PHE A 297 -8.86 -8.99 3.17
C PHE A 297 -9.23 -7.90 2.18
N SER A 298 -8.96 -8.15 0.90
CA SER A 298 -9.38 -7.27 -0.17
C SER A 298 -9.95 -8.03 -1.37
N LYS A 299 -10.87 -7.42 -2.10
CA LYS A 299 -11.36 -7.98 -3.37
C LYS A 299 -10.28 -7.94 -4.43
N LEU A 300 -10.32 -8.93 -5.34
CA LEU A 300 -9.46 -8.93 -6.53
C LEU A 300 -9.72 -7.68 -7.38
N ILE A 301 -8.65 -6.98 -7.76
CA ILE A 301 -8.65 -5.90 -8.75
C ILE A 301 -7.85 -6.36 -9.96
N ASN A 302 -8.34 -6.06 -11.16
CA ASN A 302 -7.61 -6.37 -12.39
C ASN A 302 -6.61 -5.25 -12.72
N TRP A 303 -5.35 -5.51 -12.52
CA TRP A 303 -4.24 -4.63 -12.90
C TRP A 303 -3.78 -4.80 -14.36
N GLY A 304 -4.65 -5.35 -15.21
CA GLY A 304 -4.33 -5.62 -16.62
C GLY A 304 -3.68 -6.99 -16.85
N THR A 305 -3.57 -7.84 -15.83
CA THR A 305 -2.98 -9.19 -15.93
C THR A 305 -3.98 -10.25 -16.39
N PHE A 306 -5.26 -9.98 -16.31
CA PHE A 306 -6.34 -10.89 -16.72
C PHE A 306 -7.15 -10.30 -17.87
N SER A 307 -7.56 -11.15 -18.82
CA SER A 307 -8.66 -10.80 -19.70
C SER A 307 -9.94 -10.61 -18.88
N GLU A 308 -10.90 -9.84 -19.40
CA GLU A 308 -12.16 -9.57 -18.72
C GLU A 308 -12.90 -10.84 -18.31
N LEU A 309 -12.88 -11.86 -19.16
CA LEU A 309 -13.50 -13.16 -18.88
C LEU A 309 -12.85 -13.88 -17.69
N VAL A 310 -11.51 -13.92 -17.66
CA VAL A 310 -10.75 -14.54 -16.57
C VAL A 310 -10.93 -13.76 -15.27
N TYR A 311 -10.90 -12.42 -15.35
CA TYR A 311 -11.15 -11.57 -14.20
C TYR A 311 -12.52 -11.84 -13.57
N ARG A 312 -13.60 -11.82 -14.36
CA ARG A 312 -14.95 -12.13 -13.88
C ARG A 312 -15.07 -13.53 -13.27
N PHE A 313 -14.45 -14.51 -13.91
CA PHE A 313 -14.43 -15.89 -13.38
C PHE A 313 -13.74 -15.98 -12.01
N ARG A 314 -12.63 -15.25 -11.82
CA ARG A 314 -11.87 -15.27 -10.55
C ARG A 314 -12.47 -14.38 -9.46
N SER A 315 -13.25 -13.39 -9.82
CA SER A 315 -13.80 -12.37 -8.92
C SER A 315 -15.07 -12.84 -8.23
N VAL A 316 -14.90 -13.56 -7.11
CA VAL A 316 -16.03 -14.12 -6.32
C VAL A 316 -16.93 -13.02 -5.76
N HIS A 317 -16.43 -11.78 -5.61
CA HIS A 317 -17.19 -10.63 -5.15
C HIS A 317 -18.20 -10.09 -6.19
N LEU A 318 -18.13 -10.53 -7.45
CA LEU A 318 -19.06 -10.10 -8.49
C LEU A 318 -20.35 -10.94 -8.47
N PRO A 319 -21.54 -10.33 -8.54
CA PRO A 319 -22.82 -11.06 -8.45
C PRO A 319 -23.03 -12.17 -9.52
N LEU A 320 -22.36 -12.03 -10.67
CA LEU A 320 -22.45 -13.02 -11.74
C LEU A 320 -21.54 -14.25 -11.53
N ASN A 321 -20.69 -14.24 -10.49
CA ASN A 321 -19.88 -15.39 -10.16
C ASN A 321 -20.74 -16.48 -9.50
N LYS A 322 -20.63 -17.73 -9.99
CA LYS A 322 -21.43 -18.86 -9.47
C LYS A 322 -21.27 -19.13 -7.97
N SER A 323 -20.17 -18.72 -7.39
CA SER A 323 -19.88 -18.87 -5.96
C SER A 323 -20.13 -17.59 -5.17
N HIS A 324 -20.77 -16.57 -5.77
CA HIS A 324 -20.99 -15.29 -5.11
C HIS A 324 -21.84 -15.43 -3.83
N GLN A 325 -22.95 -16.17 -3.89
CA GLN A 325 -23.79 -16.36 -2.70
C GLN A 325 -23.06 -17.11 -1.60
N GLU A 326 -22.38 -18.21 -1.93
CA GLU A 326 -21.55 -18.94 -0.96
C GLU A 326 -20.47 -18.05 -0.32
N PHE A 327 -19.92 -17.12 -1.09
CA PHE A 327 -18.95 -16.16 -0.57
C PHE A 327 -19.62 -15.15 0.38
N LEU A 328 -20.82 -14.65 0.05
CA LEU A 328 -21.57 -13.76 0.94
C LEU A 328 -21.93 -14.45 2.27
N ASP A 329 -22.42 -15.70 2.18
CA ASP A 329 -22.74 -16.50 3.37
C ASP A 329 -21.49 -16.74 4.24
N LEU A 330 -20.33 -16.94 3.60
CA LEU A 330 -19.07 -17.06 4.33
C LEU A 330 -18.68 -15.79 5.07
N LEU A 331 -18.94 -14.61 4.50
CA LEU A 331 -18.61 -13.33 5.13
C LEU A 331 -19.37 -13.08 6.46
N ASP A 332 -20.48 -13.80 6.69
CA ASP A 332 -21.23 -13.74 7.96
C ASP A 332 -20.66 -14.67 9.04
N ASN A 333 -19.58 -15.41 8.75
CA ASN A 333 -18.91 -16.25 9.74
C ASN A 333 -18.38 -15.40 10.91
N PRO A 334 -18.68 -15.77 12.18
CA PRO A 334 -18.26 -15.01 13.36
C PRO A 334 -16.74 -14.83 13.51
N VAL A 335 -15.92 -15.63 12.83
CA VAL A 335 -14.45 -15.45 12.84
C VAL A 335 -14.02 -14.07 12.32
N PHE A 336 -14.85 -13.45 11.46
CA PHE A 336 -14.58 -12.12 10.93
C PHE A 336 -14.98 -10.96 11.87
N ASP A 337 -15.54 -11.26 13.04
CA ASP A 337 -15.76 -10.30 14.13
C ASP A 337 -14.55 -10.17 15.04
N ASP A 338 -13.53 -10.99 14.86
CA ASP A 338 -12.28 -10.92 15.61
C ASP A 338 -11.60 -9.55 15.42
N ALA A 339 -11.08 -9.00 16.50
CA ALA A 339 -10.50 -7.65 16.52
C ALA A 339 -9.30 -7.46 15.58
N ILE A 340 -8.62 -8.56 15.20
CA ILE A 340 -7.50 -8.49 14.24
C ILE A 340 -7.96 -8.45 12.78
N VAL A 341 -9.27 -8.65 12.50
CA VAL A 341 -9.77 -8.79 11.13
C VAL A 341 -10.18 -7.44 10.55
N GLU A 342 -9.65 -7.14 9.40
CA GLU A 342 -10.06 -6.02 8.54
C GLU A 342 -10.56 -6.57 7.20
N LEU A 343 -11.86 -6.47 6.94
CA LEU A 343 -12.46 -6.88 5.67
C LEU A 343 -12.22 -5.89 4.53
N GLY A 344 -11.58 -4.75 4.79
CA GLY A 344 -11.26 -3.76 3.78
C GLY A 344 -12.44 -3.40 2.89
N ASN A 345 -12.25 -3.48 1.57
CA ASN A 345 -13.31 -3.20 0.60
C ASN A 345 -14.33 -4.35 0.41
N LEU A 346 -14.30 -5.38 1.24
CA LEU A 346 -15.32 -6.44 1.35
C LEU A 346 -16.38 -6.12 2.40
N SER A 347 -16.14 -5.18 3.31
CA SER A 347 -17.05 -4.82 4.42
C SER A 347 -18.44 -4.39 3.93
N GLU A 348 -18.52 -3.67 2.81
CA GLU A 348 -19.81 -3.29 2.20
C GLU A 348 -20.62 -4.49 1.72
N LEU A 349 -19.97 -5.56 1.24
CA LEU A 349 -20.65 -6.78 0.79
C LEU A 349 -21.27 -7.50 1.97
N ARG A 350 -20.55 -7.61 3.08
CA ARG A 350 -21.04 -8.18 4.33
C ARG A 350 -22.26 -7.40 4.85
N ALA A 351 -22.16 -6.08 4.95
CA ALA A 351 -23.25 -5.23 5.43
C ALA A 351 -24.52 -5.36 4.58
N ARG A 352 -24.39 -5.42 3.24
CA ARG A 352 -25.51 -5.60 2.33
C ARG A 352 -26.18 -6.97 2.44
N ASN A 353 -25.41 -8.03 2.72
CA ASN A 353 -25.94 -9.38 2.92
C ASN A 353 -26.80 -9.44 4.19
N GLN A 354 -26.28 -8.92 5.30
CA GLN A 354 -26.98 -8.87 6.58
C GLN A 354 -28.31 -8.10 6.53
N ILE A 355 -28.40 -7.04 5.72
CA ILE A 355 -29.66 -6.31 5.52
C ILE A 355 -30.69 -7.15 4.74
N ARG A 356 -30.25 -8.00 3.80
CA ARG A 356 -31.15 -8.86 3.01
C ARG A 356 -31.78 -10.00 3.81
N GLU A 357 -31.10 -10.49 4.83
CA GLU A 357 -31.60 -11.57 5.69
C GLU A 357 -32.61 -11.09 6.73
N VAL A 358 -32.66 -9.82 7.03
CA VAL A 358 -33.57 -9.22 8.04
C VAL A 358 -34.86 -8.65 7.43
N GLY A 359 -34.96 -8.53 6.10
CA GLY A 359 -36.13 -8.01 5.36
C GLY A 359 -36.86 -9.11 4.60
#